data_adf9313d53cf95e0fbbf45638ec47492
#
_entry.id   adf9313d53cf95e0fbbf45638ec47492
#
_cell.length_a   1.000
_cell.length_b   1.000
_cell.length_c   1.000
_cell.angle_alpha   90.00
_cell.angle_beta   90.00
_cell.angle_gamma   90.00
#
_symmetry.space_group_name_H-M   'P 1'
#
loop_
_entity.id
_entity.type
_entity.pdbx_description
1 polymer ?
#
loop_
_entity_poly.entity_id
_entity_poly.type
_entity_poly.pdbx_seq_one_letter_code
_entity_poly.pdbx_strand_id
1 'polypeptide(L)'
;YVITAGGKKRSFGGEGEEILTENADRQLLIYDKSLHVPEKLKGAVIYHIFVDRFRRSGKCGVKDGAVLDPDWNGGIPQYGEYPGADVKNNVFFGGDLWGIAEKLDYIKALGTDYIYLSPVFDAYSNHKYDTGDYMTVDPMFGGDEALFNLIAEAGKIGIGIILDGVFNHTGDDSVYFNKYGKYPSLGAYQSKDSPYAEWYSFRSFPDDYECWWGVKILPRVNSSCESYRRFITDSVVRKWNGAGIAGWRLDVCDELSDGFLDGFRRAVRSYDSECAVIGEVWEDASNKISYGKRRSYFSAAQLDSVMNYPFRDAVISYVRDGDCGKFSDTVTGICRRYPKCVLDGVMNFLGTHDTERILTVLGGESVEGKSNADLAHLRMSVGERVHAVSLLLLALKIIAFLPGAFSVFYGDEVGTEGYRDPFCRRPFPWGREDTALLGEFRRTLRARKEEDLFCDGDFGIILLLPEFAVLERFRREERNSPSVMCIINRTGREMTVSLPGKFRIIAGDAKEKAGSITLPACGGAWVSLPDGRINGDDITVSFS
;
A
#
# COMPACT_ATOMS: atom_id res chain seq x y z
N TYR A 1 13.95 6.70 28.23
CA TYR A 1 13.96 8.12 28.60
C TYR A 1 14.78 8.34 29.86
N VAL A 2 15.48 9.46 29.94
CA VAL A 2 16.13 9.91 31.16
C VAL A 2 15.36 11.13 31.67
N ILE A 3 14.74 10.99 32.84
CA ILE A 3 14.01 12.09 33.49
C ILE A 3 14.86 12.59 34.66
N THR A 4 15.11 13.89 34.70
CA THR A 4 15.77 14.54 35.83
C THR A 4 14.75 15.39 36.57
N ALA A 5 14.45 15.02 37.81
CA ALA A 5 13.55 15.77 38.70
C ALA A 5 14.14 15.79 40.09
N GLY A 6 14.15 16.96 40.76
CA GLY A 6 14.71 17.12 42.09
C GLY A 6 16.16 16.67 42.24
N GLY A 7 17.00 16.84 41.19
CA GLY A 7 18.42 16.42 41.18
C GLY A 7 18.65 14.92 41.02
N LYS A 8 17.60 14.11 40.87
CA LYS A 8 17.72 12.66 40.61
C LYS A 8 17.46 12.36 39.12
N LYS A 9 18.33 11.56 38.52
CA LYS A 9 18.16 10.98 37.18
C LYS A 9 17.56 9.59 37.30
N ARG A 10 16.52 9.32 36.51
CA ARG A 10 15.96 7.98 36.33
C ARG A 10 15.82 7.67 34.84
N SER A 11 16.20 6.47 34.46
CA SER A 11 16.11 5.97 33.09
C SER A 11 14.91 5.03 33.00
N PHE A 12 14.06 5.25 32.00
CA PHE A 12 12.86 4.44 31.77
C PHE A 12 12.94 3.75 30.42
N GLY A 13 12.53 2.51 30.37
CA GLY A 13 12.37 1.71 29.17
C GLY A 13 11.20 2.13 28.30
N GLY A 14 10.97 1.38 27.20
CA GLY A 14 9.87 1.64 26.25
C GLY A 14 8.49 1.42 26.84
N GLU A 15 8.41 0.62 27.89
CA GLU A 15 7.15 0.26 28.56
C GLU A 15 6.92 1.06 29.85
N GLY A 16 7.79 2.03 30.12
CA GLY A 16 7.70 2.84 31.33
C GLY A 16 8.41 2.21 32.55
N GLU A 17 9.02 1.04 32.39
CA GLU A 17 9.84 0.39 33.43
C GLU A 17 11.10 1.20 33.71
N GLU A 18 11.52 1.31 34.97
CA GLU A 18 12.80 1.92 35.34
C GLU A 18 13.95 0.98 34.94
N ILE A 19 14.89 1.46 34.13
CA ILE A 19 16.06 0.70 33.69
C ILE A 19 17.34 1.25 34.33
N LEU A 20 18.20 0.33 34.78
CA LEU A 20 19.45 0.66 35.48
C LEU A 20 20.66 0.80 34.55
N THR A 21 20.47 0.59 33.23
CA THR A 21 21.57 0.64 32.25
C THR A 21 21.43 1.84 31.30
N GLU A 22 22.54 2.57 31.11
CA GLU A 22 22.60 3.81 30.29
C GLU A 22 22.44 3.61 28.78
N ASN A 23 22.37 2.37 28.25
CA ASN A 23 22.56 2.05 26.83
C ASN A 23 21.31 1.55 26.08
N ALA A 24 20.11 1.96 26.46
CA ALA A 24 18.95 1.69 25.64
C ALA A 24 18.68 2.90 24.74
N ASP A 25 19.13 2.84 23.49
CA ASP A 25 18.79 3.85 22.48
C ASP A 25 17.26 3.92 22.32
N ARG A 26 16.72 5.09 22.59
CA ARG A 26 15.29 5.37 22.50
C ARG A 26 15.05 6.42 21.44
N GLN A 27 14.09 6.17 20.57
CA GLN A 27 13.67 7.16 19.60
C GLN A 27 12.62 8.08 20.24
N LEU A 28 12.91 9.39 20.26
CA LEU A 28 11.93 10.43 20.50
C LEU A 28 11.65 11.15 19.18
N LEU A 29 10.45 11.05 18.67
CA LEU A 29 10.00 11.79 17.50
C LEU A 29 9.27 13.06 17.96
N ILE A 30 9.86 14.21 17.62
CA ILE A 30 9.20 15.52 17.75
C ILE A 30 8.68 15.87 16.37
N TYR A 31 7.41 16.21 16.27
CA TYR A 31 6.77 16.55 15.00
C TYR A 31 6.03 17.88 15.09
N ASP A 32 5.83 18.51 13.94
CA ASP A 32 5.11 19.77 13.83
C ASP A 32 3.65 19.58 14.24
N LYS A 33 3.14 20.50 15.06
CA LYS A 33 1.74 20.46 15.52
C LYS A 33 0.71 20.60 14.38
N SER A 34 1.15 21.07 13.21
CA SER A 34 0.34 21.14 11.99
C SER A 34 0.24 19.81 11.25
N LEU A 35 0.90 18.75 11.75
CA LEU A 35 0.76 17.41 11.21
C LEU A 35 -0.71 16.97 11.37
N HIS A 36 -1.42 16.98 10.26
CA HIS A 36 -2.81 16.57 10.17
C HIS A 36 -2.92 15.47 9.11
N VAL A 37 -3.56 14.39 9.45
CA VAL A 37 -3.87 13.28 8.53
C VAL A 37 -5.36 13.33 8.24
N PRO A 38 -5.78 13.22 6.97
CA PRO A 38 -7.20 13.25 6.59
C PRO A 38 -8.03 12.27 7.42
N GLU A 39 -9.13 12.75 7.99
CA GLU A 39 -9.98 11.91 8.84
C GLU A 39 -10.52 10.68 8.09
N LYS A 40 -10.90 10.86 6.84
CA LYS A 40 -11.39 9.77 6.00
C LYS A 40 -10.31 8.70 5.69
N LEU A 41 -9.00 9.03 5.82
CA LEU A 41 -7.92 8.07 5.60
C LEU A 41 -7.74 7.12 6.79
N LYS A 42 -8.11 7.56 8.01
CA LYS A 42 -7.99 6.76 9.22
C LYS A 42 -8.92 5.54 9.13
N GLY A 43 -8.34 4.36 9.24
CA GLY A 43 -9.08 3.11 9.11
C GLY A 43 -9.70 2.82 7.75
N ALA A 44 -9.38 3.60 6.71
CA ALA A 44 -9.95 3.47 5.37
C ALA A 44 -9.69 2.11 4.72
N VAL A 45 -10.51 1.78 3.74
CA VAL A 45 -10.28 0.71 2.78
C VAL A 45 -9.88 1.32 1.45
N ILE A 46 -8.70 0.96 0.96
CA ILE A 46 -8.16 1.41 -0.32
C ILE A 46 -8.20 0.24 -1.30
N TYR A 47 -8.59 0.47 -2.53
CA TYR A 47 -8.50 -0.53 -3.60
C TYR A 47 -7.48 -0.09 -4.63
N HIS A 48 -6.34 -0.79 -4.69
CA HIS A 48 -5.22 -0.47 -5.57
C HIS A 48 -5.39 -1.13 -6.93
N ILE A 49 -5.45 -0.35 -7.99
CA ILE A 49 -5.69 -0.81 -9.35
C ILE A 49 -4.50 -0.51 -10.26
N PHE A 50 -3.99 -1.56 -10.94
CA PHE A 50 -3.12 -1.42 -12.11
C PHE A 50 -4.01 -1.31 -13.35
N VAL A 51 -4.14 -0.11 -13.91
CA VAL A 51 -5.21 0.27 -14.83
C VAL A 51 -5.28 -0.63 -16.07
N ASP A 52 -4.14 -0.89 -16.73
CA ASP A 52 -4.06 -1.74 -17.93
C ASP A 52 -4.61 -3.16 -17.72
N ARG A 53 -4.69 -3.62 -16.46
CA ARG A 53 -4.96 -5.03 -16.11
C ARG A 53 -6.27 -5.24 -15.36
N PHE A 54 -7.06 -4.19 -15.15
CA PHE A 54 -8.28 -4.32 -14.35
C PHE A 54 -9.52 -4.62 -15.18
N ARG A 55 -9.86 -3.75 -16.14
CA ARG A 55 -11.05 -3.93 -16.98
C ARG A 55 -10.92 -3.17 -18.29
N ARG A 56 -11.11 -3.86 -19.42
CA ARG A 56 -11.20 -3.27 -20.76
C ARG A 56 -12.64 -2.83 -21.04
N SER A 57 -12.85 -1.53 -21.28
CA SER A 57 -14.17 -1.01 -21.69
C SER A 57 -14.43 -1.20 -23.18
N GLY A 58 -13.37 -1.23 -23.98
CA GLY A 58 -13.45 -1.22 -25.45
C GLY A 58 -13.65 0.17 -26.05
N LYS A 59 -13.58 1.24 -25.27
CA LYS A 59 -13.75 2.63 -25.73
C LYS A 59 -12.45 3.29 -26.18
N CYS A 60 -11.29 2.74 -25.74
CA CYS A 60 -9.98 3.33 -26.03
C CYS A 60 -9.32 2.70 -27.24
N GLY A 61 -8.70 3.52 -28.07
CA GLY A 61 -7.87 3.07 -29.19
C GLY A 61 -6.48 2.64 -28.74
N VAL A 62 -5.74 2.01 -29.64
CA VAL A 62 -4.33 1.64 -29.43
C VAL A 62 -3.45 2.77 -29.98
N LYS A 63 -2.55 3.30 -29.15
CA LYS A 63 -1.61 4.35 -29.56
C LYS A 63 -0.46 3.78 -30.40
N ASP A 64 0.21 4.65 -31.15
CA ASP A 64 1.37 4.28 -31.95
C ASP A 64 2.48 3.65 -31.09
N GLY A 65 3.04 2.54 -31.58
CA GLY A 65 4.09 1.79 -30.88
C GLY A 65 3.59 0.83 -29.80
N ALA A 66 2.32 0.89 -29.41
CA ALA A 66 1.73 -0.07 -28.49
C ALA A 66 1.22 -1.32 -29.22
N VAL A 67 1.26 -2.45 -28.53
CA VAL A 67 0.72 -3.74 -28.97
C VAL A 67 -0.38 -4.15 -28.01
N LEU A 68 -1.57 -4.46 -28.52
CA LEU A 68 -2.66 -4.97 -27.70
C LEU A 68 -2.60 -6.50 -27.64
N ASP A 69 -2.50 -7.06 -26.44
CA ASP A 69 -2.71 -8.48 -26.21
C ASP A 69 -4.23 -8.75 -26.17
N PRO A 70 -4.79 -9.52 -27.11
CA PRO A 70 -6.22 -9.82 -27.14
C PRO A 70 -6.63 -10.82 -26.05
N ASP A 71 -5.69 -11.65 -25.58
CA ASP A 71 -5.98 -12.71 -24.61
C ASP A 71 -6.00 -12.18 -23.17
N TRP A 72 -7.09 -11.55 -22.80
CA TRP A 72 -7.30 -11.09 -21.42
C TRP A 72 -7.18 -12.20 -20.35
N ASN A 73 -7.56 -13.42 -20.70
CA ASN A 73 -7.74 -14.48 -19.73
C ASN A 73 -6.53 -15.41 -19.57
N GLY A 74 -5.74 -15.58 -20.62
CA GLY A 74 -4.57 -16.46 -20.65
C GLY A 74 -3.28 -15.72 -20.95
N GLY A 75 -3.35 -14.46 -21.35
CA GLY A 75 -2.21 -13.65 -21.70
C GLY A 75 -1.18 -13.55 -20.58
N ILE A 76 0.09 -13.61 -20.98
CA ILE A 76 1.23 -13.51 -20.09
C ILE A 76 1.84 -12.13 -20.26
N PRO A 77 2.00 -11.33 -19.17
CA PRO A 77 2.69 -10.04 -19.27
C PRO A 77 4.06 -10.19 -19.93
N GLN A 78 4.42 -9.23 -20.81
CA GLN A 78 5.73 -9.21 -21.48
C GLN A 78 6.85 -9.23 -20.44
N TYR A 79 7.83 -10.11 -20.63
CA TYR A 79 8.94 -10.28 -19.68
C TYR A 79 10.28 -10.41 -20.41
N GLY A 80 11.37 -10.08 -19.74
CA GLY A 80 12.73 -10.26 -20.23
C GLY A 80 13.23 -11.70 -20.06
N GLU A 81 14.23 -12.07 -20.80
CA GLU A 81 14.84 -13.42 -20.75
C GLU A 81 15.36 -13.76 -19.34
N TYR A 82 15.90 -12.77 -18.64
CA TYR A 82 16.36 -12.88 -17.25
C TYR A 82 15.92 -11.65 -16.44
N PRO A 83 15.94 -11.71 -15.07
CA PRO A 83 15.63 -10.54 -14.26
C PRO A 83 16.54 -9.36 -14.57
N GLY A 84 15.94 -8.20 -14.89
CA GLY A 84 16.67 -6.99 -15.27
C GLY A 84 17.06 -6.90 -16.75
N ALA A 85 16.66 -7.87 -17.60
CA ALA A 85 16.79 -7.73 -19.05
C ALA A 85 15.88 -6.60 -19.57
N ASP A 86 16.33 -5.92 -20.63
CA ASP A 86 15.56 -4.86 -21.25
C ASP A 86 14.22 -5.38 -21.79
N VAL A 87 13.14 -4.73 -21.37
CA VAL A 87 11.78 -5.02 -21.83
C VAL A 87 11.17 -3.73 -22.37
N LYS A 88 10.54 -3.78 -23.53
CA LYS A 88 9.89 -2.60 -24.11
C LYS A 88 8.69 -2.12 -23.31
N ASN A 89 8.05 -3.00 -22.55
CA ASN A 89 6.84 -2.71 -21.76
C ASN A 89 5.69 -2.07 -22.58
N ASN A 90 5.64 -2.34 -23.89
CA ASN A 90 4.66 -1.77 -24.81
C ASN A 90 3.52 -2.74 -25.17
N VAL A 91 3.44 -3.90 -24.52
CA VAL A 91 2.32 -4.84 -24.67
C VAL A 91 1.28 -4.52 -23.59
N PHE A 92 0.11 -4.12 -24.04
CA PHE A 92 -1.02 -3.72 -23.21
C PHE A 92 -2.11 -4.78 -23.24
N PHE A 93 -2.83 -4.94 -22.13
CA PHE A 93 -4.07 -5.71 -22.08
C PHE A 93 -5.31 -4.81 -22.32
N GLY A 94 -5.12 -3.51 -22.34
CA GLY A 94 -6.12 -2.53 -22.73
C GLY A 94 -7.17 -2.26 -21.66
N GLY A 95 -6.87 -2.48 -20.37
CA GLY A 95 -7.65 -1.93 -19.29
C GLY A 95 -7.60 -0.40 -19.29
N ASP A 96 -8.69 0.24 -18.89
CA ASP A 96 -8.85 1.69 -18.98
C ASP A 96 -9.72 2.26 -17.85
N LEU A 97 -9.74 3.59 -17.71
CA LEU A 97 -10.49 4.28 -16.66
C LEU A 97 -12.01 4.18 -16.82
N TRP A 98 -12.50 4.05 -18.07
CA TRP A 98 -13.91 3.76 -18.31
C TRP A 98 -14.30 2.38 -17.79
N GLY A 99 -13.41 1.39 -17.98
CA GLY A 99 -13.60 0.05 -17.45
C GLY A 99 -13.61 0.03 -15.92
N ILE A 100 -12.81 0.87 -15.25
CA ILE A 100 -12.88 1.04 -13.80
C ILE A 100 -14.24 1.64 -13.40
N ALA A 101 -14.70 2.67 -14.11
CA ALA A 101 -16.00 3.27 -13.84
C ALA A 101 -17.18 2.26 -13.99
N GLU A 102 -17.10 1.33 -14.96
CA GLU A 102 -18.08 0.23 -15.11
C GLU A 102 -18.10 -0.74 -13.91
N LYS A 103 -17.06 -0.75 -13.09
CA LYS A 103 -16.88 -1.67 -11.95
C LYS A 103 -16.97 -1.02 -10.58
N LEU A 104 -17.44 0.22 -10.51
CA LEU A 104 -17.57 0.95 -9.25
C LEU A 104 -18.47 0.24 -8.23
N ASP A 105 -19.55 -0.42 -8.67
CA ASP A 105 -20.42 -1.21 -7.78
C ASP A 105 -19.67 -2.41 -7.16
N TYR A 106 -18.83 -3.09 -7.94
CA TYR A 106 -17.97 -4.18 -7.44
C TYR A 106 -17.01 -3.67 -6.37
N ILE A 107 -16.34 -2.54 -6.66
CA ILE A 107 -15.38 -1.89 -5.78
C ILE A 107 -16.07 -1.39 -4.51
N LYS A 108 -17.24 -0.77 -4.64
CA LYS A 108 -18.05 -0.31 -3.49
C LYS A 108 -18.48 -1.46 -2.58
N ALA A 109 -18.83 -2.61 -3.16
CA ALA A 109 -19.24 -3.80 -2.41
C ALA A 109 -18.09 -4.40 -1.56
N LEU A 110 -16.82 -4.02 -1.79
CA LEU A 110 -15.68 -4.31 -0.92
C LEU A 110 -15.58 -3.37 0.29
N GLY A 111 -16.42 -2.34 0.38
CA GLY A 111 -16.33 -1.32 1.43
C GLY A 111 -15.29 -0.23 1.16
N THR A 112 -14.87 -0.08 -0.08
CA THR A 112 -13.81 0.84 -0.51
C THR A 112 -14.15 2.30 -0.26
N ASP A 113 -13.19 3.04 0.30
CA ASP A 113 -13.22 4.50 0.52
C ASP A 113 -12.38 5.26 -0.53
N TYR A 114 -11.30 4.63 -1.01
CA TYR A 114 -10.41 5.20 -2.00
C TYR A 114 -10.01 4.17 -3.06
N ILE A 115 -9.95 4.59 -4.30
CA ILE A 115 -9.26 3.87 -5.37
C ILE A 115 -7.89 4.51 -5.54
N TYR A 116 -6.82 3.73 -5.32
CA TYR A 116 -5.47 4.13 -5.69
C TYR A 116 -5.16 3.56 -7.08
N LEU A 117 -4.88 4.45 -8.02
CA LEU A 117 -4.50 4.12 -9.39
C LEU A 117 -2.97 4.11 -9.51
N SER A 118 -2.36 3.01 -10.00
CA SER A 118 -1.01 3.06 -10.55
C SER A 118 -0.94 4.13 -11.64
N PRO A 119 0.25 4.64 -12.05
CA PRO A 119 0.36 5.83 -12.87
C PRO A 119 -0.57 5.84 -14.09
N VAL A 120 -1.18 6.98 -14.37
CA VAL A 120 -2.18 7.15 -15.45
C VAL A 120 -1.75 8.16 -16.52
N PHE A 121 -0.70 8.93 -16.27
CA PHE A 121 -0.25 9.96 -17.20
C PHE A 121 0.31 9.38 -18.48
N ASP A 122 0.33 10.18 -19.57
CA ASP A 122 0.87 9.73 -20.83
C ASP A 122 2.32 9.26 -20.65
N ALA A 123 2.60 8.06 -21.17
CA ALA A 123 3.90 7.42 -21.12
C ALA A 123 4.00 6.32 -22.16
N TYR A 124 5.19 5.90 -22.55
CA TYR A 124 5.37 4.84 -23.54
C TYR A 124 4.90 3.49 -23.01
N SER A 125 5.30 3.13 -21.80
CA SER A 125 5.08 1.80 -21.22
C SER A 125 3.63 1.55 -20.78
N ASN A 126 3.30 0.27 -20.56
CA ASN A 126 2.03 -0.17 -19.98
C ASN A 126 1.91 0.13 -18.50
N HIS A 127 3.03 0.30 -17.77
CA HIS A 127 3.08 0.62 -16.34
C HIS A 127 3.09 2.12 -16.04
N LYS A 128 3.47 2.97 -17.00
CA LYS A 128 3.46 4.44 -16.92
C LYS A 128 4.44 5.06 -15.91
N TYR A 129 5.37 4.30 -15.33
CA TYR A 129 6.42 4.86 -14.48
C TYR A 129 7.46 5.66 -15.28
N ASP A 130 7.47 5.57 -16.59
CA ASP A 130 8.21 6.40 -17.53
C ASP A 130 7.38 7.60 -18.00
N THR A 131 6.93 8.44 -17.08
CA THR A 131 6.02 9.56 -17.39
C THR A 131 6.51 10.39 -18.57
N GLY A 132 5.67 10.51 -19.60
CA GLY A 132 5.89 11.30 -20.80
C GLY A 132 5.38 12.74 -20.68
N ASP A 133 4.18 12.90 -20.12
CA ASP A 133 3.58 14.21 -19.87
C ASP A 133 2.71 14.19 -18.61
N TYR A 134 3.09 14.95 -17.58
CA TYR A 134 2.31 15.07 -16.33
C TYR A 134 0.96 15.78 -16.51
N MET A 135 0.80 16.49 -17.63
CA MET A 135 -0.40 17.28 -17.88
C MET A 135 -1.48 16.54 -18.64
N THR A 136 -1.23 15.29 -19.05
CA THR A 136 -2.16 14.53 -19.91
C THR A 136 -2.29 13.09 -19.41
N VAL A 137 -3.51 12.60 -19.30
CA VAL A 137 -3.77 11.16 -19.07
C VAL A 137 -3.56 10.40 -20.37
N ASP A 138 -2.96 9.21 -20.29
CA ASP A 138 -2.67 8.38 -21.46
C ASP A 138 -3.95 8.08 -22.29
N PRO A 139 -3.91 8.27 -23.62
CA PRO A 139 -5.06 7.99 -24.49
C PRO A 139 -5.57 6.54 -24.40
N MET A 140 -4.66 5.57 -24.16
CA MET A 140 -5.07 4.17 -23.97
C MET A 140 -5.85 3.95 -22.66
N PHE A 141 -5.74 4.88 -21.72
CA PHE A 141 -6.55 4.87 -20.48
C PHE A 141 -7.81 5.74 -20.60
N GLY A 142 -8.05 6.38 -21.77
CA GLY A 142 -9.22 7.17 -22.06
C GLY A 142 -9.03 8.68 -21.91
N GLY A 143 -7.80 9.12 -21.70
CA GLY A 143 -7.46 10.54 -21.59
C GLY A 143 -8.07 11.22 -20.36
N ASP A 144 -7.94 12.53 -20.30
CA ASP A 144 -8.43 13.37 -19.20
C ASP A 144 -9.95 13.19 -18.96
N GLU A 145 -10.73 13.02 -20.02
CA GLU A 145 -12.17 12.85 -19.94
C GLU A 145 -12.55 11.60 -19.11
N ALA A 146 -11.86 10.49 -19.33
CA ALA A 146 -12.12 9.25 -18.59
C ALA A 146 -11.78 9.40 -17.10
N LEU A 147 -10.67 10.11 -16.78
CA LEU A 147 -10.30 10.37 -15.39
C LEU A 147 -11.32 11.29 -14.70
N PHE A 148 -11.75 12.38 -15.36
CA PHE A 148 -12.74 13.29 -14.79
C PHE A 148 -14.09 12.57 -14.59
N ASN A 149 -14.49 11.74 -15.53
CA ASN A 149 -15.69 10.90 -15.38
C ASN A 149 -15.55 9.94 -14.18
N LEU A 150 -14.41 9.25 -14.04
CA LEU A 150 -14.17 8.32 -12.93
C LEU A 150 -14.22 9.05 -11.58
N ILE A 151 -13.57 10.23 -11.46
CA ILE A 151 -13.63 11.06 -10.25
C ILE A 151 -15.07 11.42 -9.91
N ALA A 152 -15.85 11.88 -10.90
CA ALA A 152 -17.23 12.28 -10.69
C ALA A 152 -18.12 11.11 -10.27
N GLU A 153 -18.05 9.96 -10.97
CA GLU A 153 -18.89 8.79 -10.67
C GLU A 153 -18.50 8.13 -9.33
N ALA A 154 -17.20 8.00 -9.04
CA ALA A 154 -16.71 7.50 -7.75
C ALA A 154 -17.14 8.43 -6.60
N GLY A 155 -17.06 9.74 -6.79
CA GLY A 155 -17.47 10.75 -5.82
C GLY A 155 -18.95 10.65 -5.43
N LYS A 156 -19.85 10.32 -6.37
CA LYS A 156 -21.30 10.13 -6.10
C LYS A 156 -21.58 9.01 -5.08
N ILE A 157 -20.71 8.02 -5.02
CA ILE A 157 -20.82 6.89 -4.09
C ILE A 157 -19.83 6.97 -2.93
N GLY A 158 -19.21 8.14 -2.75
CA GLY A 158 -18.31 8.42 -1.62
C GLY A 158 -16.93 7.79 -1.73
N ILE A 159 -16.46 7.44 -2.93
CA ILE A 159 -15.11 6.91 -3.19
C ILE A 159 -14.21 8.03 -3.72
N GLY A 160 -13.04 8.24 -3.08
CA GLY A 160 -12.01 9.16 -3.54
C GLY A 160 -11.02 8.50 -4.48
N ILE A 161 -10.39 9.28 -5.38
CA ILE A 161 -9.35 8.80 -6.29
C ILE A 161 -7.99 9.30 -5.81
N ILE A 162 -7.02 8.38 -5.66
CA ILE A 162 -5.62 8.66 -5.35
C ILE A 162 -4.81 8.41 -6.62
N LEU A 163 -4.03 9.40 -7.06
CA LEU A 163 -3.13 9.28 -8.20
C LEU A 163 -1.71 8.93 -7.76
N ASP A 164 -0.96 8.27 -8.64
CA ASP A 164 0.47 8.02 -8.48
C ASP A 164 1.29 9.18 -9.04
N GLY A 165 2.12 9.78 -8.20
CA GLY A 165 3.01 10.88 -8.53
C GLY A 165 4.44 10.41 -8.73
N VAL A 166 4.81 10.13 -9.98
CA VAL A 166 6.17 9.70 -10.37
C VAL A 166 7.02 10.95 -10.64
N PHE A 167 7.54 11.58 -9.59
CA PHE A 167 8.21 12.89 -9.69
C PHE A 167 9.73 12.82 -9.59
N ASN A 168 10.31 11.63 -9.38
CA ASN A 168 11.76 11.46 -9.30
C ASN A 168 12.44 11.35 -10.68
N HIS A 169 11.73 10.88 -11.69
CA HIS A 169 12.24 10.65 -13.05
C HIS A 169 11.12 10.80 -14.07
N THR A 170 11.49 10.89 -15.35
CA THR A 170 10.57 10.89 -16.49
C THR A 170 10.98 9.81 -17.48
N GLY A 171 10.17 9.55 -18.49
CA GLY A 171 10.62 8.83 -19.67
C GLY A 171 11.68 9.62 -20.47
N ASP A 172 12.63 8.94 -21.09
CA ASP A 172 13.60 9.61 -21.97
C ASP A 172 12.93 10.13 -23.27
N ASP A 173 11.74 9.63 -23.58
CA ASP A 173 10.87 10.11 -24.67
C ASP A 173 9.85 11.17 -24.21
N SER A 174 9.89 11.61 -22.93
CA SER A 174 8.96 12.60 -22.39
C SER A 174 9.03 13.95 -23.10
N VAL A 175 7.98 14.75 -23.01
CA VAL A 175 7.96 16.14 -23.53
C VAL A 175 9.06 17.01 -22.93
N TYR A 176 9.54 16.67 -21.74
CA TYR A 176 10.56 17.41 -20.99
C TYR A 176 11.99 17.04 -21.40
N PHE A 177 12.27 15.75 -21.61
CA PHE A 177 13.60 15.26 -22.02
C PHE A 177 13.73 15.18 -23.54
N ASN A 178 12.71 14.66 -24.23
CA ASN A 178 12.50 14.60 -25.67
C ASN A 178 13.70 14.06 -26.48
N LYS A 179 14.28 12.96 -26.03
CA LYS A 179 15.48 12.35 -26.63
C LYS A 179 15.29 12.03 -28.11
N TYR A 180 14.12 11.61 -28.49
CA TYR A 180 13.81 11.13 -29.84
C TYR A 180 13.15 12.18 -30.74
N GLY A 181 12.99 13.41 -30.28
CA GLY A 181 12.35 14.48 -31.06
C GLY A 181 10.86 14.23 -31.33
N LYS A 182 10.19 13.49 -30.46
CA LYS A 182 8.77 13.11 -30.58
C LYS A 182 7.84 14.33 -30.47
N TYR A 183 8.26 15.34 -29.73
CA TYR A 183 7.47 16.55 -29.50
C TYR A 183 8.08 17.77 -30.19
N PRO A 184 7.26 18.75 -30.60
CA PRO A 184 7.76 19.97 -31.21
C PRO A 184 8.49 20.90 -30.21
N SER A 185 8.31 20.68 -28.91
CA SER A 185 9.01 21.42 -27.86
C SER A 185 10.47 21.00 -27.75
N LEU A 186 11.35 21.95 -27.42
CA LEU A 186 12.76 21.68 -27.20
C LEU A 186 12.98 21.00 -25.86
N GLY A 187 13.32 19.71 -25.86
CA GLY A 187 13.60 18.93 -24.66
C GLY A 187 15.02 19.11 -24.13
N ALA A 188 15.25 18.73 -22.88
CA ALA A 188 16.53 18.87 -22.19
C ALA A 188 17.68 18.07 -22.87
N TYR A 189 17.39 16.94 -23.49
CA TYR A 189 18.40 16.17 -24.23
C TYR A 189 18.86 16.86 -25.52
N GLN A 190 17.97 17.66 -26.16
CA GLN A 190 18.23 18.25 -27.46
C GLN A 190 19.07 19.53 -27.39
N SER A 191 18.94 20.30 -26.30
CA SER A 191 19.66 21.55 -26.15
C SER A 191 19.80 21.98 -24.68
N LYS A 192 20.94 22.60 -24.37
CA LYS A 192 21.15 23.29 -23.08
C LYS A 192 20.30 24.54 -22.93
N ASP A 193 19.73 25.08 -24.01
CA ASP A 193 18.81 26.21 -24.00
C ASP A 193 17.35 25.80 -23.80
N SER A 194 17.08 24.50 -23.63
CA SER A 194 15.75 24.01 -23.30
C SER A 194 15.24 24.60 -21.99
N PRO A 195 13.94 24.96 -21.87
CA PRO A 195 13.35 25.39 -20.62
C PRO A 195 13.41 24.31 -19.53
N TYR A 196 13.68 23.07 -19.91
CA TYR A 196 13.79 21.92 -19.01
C TYR A 196 15.25 21.51 -18.74
N ALA A 197 16.25 22.20 -19.28
CA ALA A 197 17.65 21.80 -19.18
C ALA A 197 18.12 21.67 -17.72
N GLU A 198 17.69 22.58 -16.83
CA GLU A 198 18.04 22.57 -15.39
C GLU A 198 17.35 21.45 -14.60
N TRP A 199 16.35 20.79 -15.18
CA TRP A 199 15.65 19.70 -14.53
C TRP A 199 16.49 18.42 -14.48
N TYR A 200 17.50 18.29 -15.33
CA TYR A 200 18.30 17.09 -15.47
C TYR A 200 19.79 17.38 -15.31
N SER A 201 20.52 16.41 -14.80
CA SER A 201 21.96 16.50 -14.58
C SER A 201 22.71 15.70 -15.65
N PHE A 202 23.56 16.38 -16.42
CA PHE A 202 24.43 15.76 -17.44
C PHE A 202 25.87 15.77 -16.95
N ARG A 203 26.52 14.59 -16.99
CA ARG A 203 27.98 14.45 -16.82
C ARG A 203 28.70 14.79 -18.11
N SER A 204 28.16 14.32 -19.22
CA SER A 204 28.60 14.68 -20.58
C SER A 204 27.40 14.80 -21.49
N PHE A 205 27.11 16.02 -21.96
CA PHE A 205 25.95 16.30 -22.80
C PHE A 205 26.12 15.74 -24.22
N PRO A 206 25.06 15.16 -24.81
CA PRO A 206 23.76 14.87 -24.23
C PRO A 206 23.63 13.43 -23.67
N ASP A 207 24.59 12.53 -23.89
CA ASP A 207 24.41 11.07 -23.77
C ASP A 207 24.71 10.52 -22.38
N ASP A 208 25.46 11.24 -21.53
CA ASP A 208 25.76 10.83 -20.16
C ASP A 208 25.05 11.72 -19.16
N TYR A 209 23.92 11.23 -18.69
CA TYR A 209 23.03 11.90 -17.72
C TYR A 209 22.71 11.02 -16.52
N GLU A 210 22.32 11.63 -15.44
CA GLU A 210 21.80 10.91 -14.28
C GLU A 210 20.46 10.26 -14.62
N CYS A 211 20.32 8.99 -14.23
CA CYS A 211 19.10 8.20 -14.42
C CYS A 211 18.79 7.41 -13.15
N TRP A 212 17.54 7.02 -12.98
CA TRP A 212 17.09 6.25 -11.83
C TRP A 212 17.75 4.86 -11.84
N TRP A 213 18.56 4.58 -10.82
CA TRP A 213 19.29 3.31 -10.61
C TRP A 213 20.05 2.77 -11.85
N GLY A 214 20.53 3.66 -12.71
CA GLY A 214 21.26 3.29 -13.93
C GLY A 214 20.37 2.94 -15.12
N VAL A 215 19.05 3.02 -14.98
CA VAL A 215 18.08 2.74 -16.05
C VAL A 215 17.99 3.95 -16.99
N LYS A 216 18.68 3.90 -18.12
CA LYS A 216 18.84 5.06 -19.03
C LYS A 216 17.54 5.60 -19.63
N ILE A 217 16.51 4.77 -19.76
CA ILE A 217 15.19 5.24 -20.23
C ILE A 217 14.43 6.07 -19.19
N LEU A 218 14.97 6.17 -17.95
CA LEU A 218 14.38 6.91 -16.85
C LEU A 218 15.33 8.02 -16.35
N PRO A 219 15.52 9.11 -17.14
CA PRO A 219 16.34 10.26 -16.73
C PRO A 219 15.82 10.85 -15.44
N ARG A 220 16.73 10.99 -14.45
CA ARG A 220 16.42 11.48 -13.12
C ARG A 220 16.22 12.98 -13.14
N VAL A 221 15.14 13.43 -12.48
CA VAL A 221 14.83 14.84 -12.32
C VAL A 221 15.47 15.39 -11.03
N ASN A 222 16.03 16.57 -11.11
CA ASN A 222 16.51 17.31 -9.95
C ASN A 222 15.31 17.92 -9.18
N SER A 223 14.79 17.20 -8.21
CA SER A 223 13.67 17.64 -7.38
C SER A 223 13.98 18.89 -6.51
N SER A 224 15.25 19.33 -6.47
CA SER A 224 15.65 20.60 -5.84
C SER A 224 15.58 21.78 -6.80
N CYS A 225 15.45 21.57 -8.11
CA CYS A 225 15.31 22.62 -9.11
C CYS A 225 14.02 23.43 -8.89
N GLU A 226 14.14 24.74 -8.78
CA GLU A 226 13.01 25.61 -8.46
C GLU A 226 11.96 25.64 -9.57
N SER A 227 12.38 25.71 -10.85
CA SER A 227 11.46 25.71 -11.99
C SER A 227 10.67 24.40 -12.08
N TYR A 228 11.31 23.25 -11.79
CA TYR A 228 10.62 21.95 -11.70
C TYR A 228 9.60 21.94 -10.56
N ARG A 229 9.99 22.35 -9.35
CA ARG A 229 9.08 22.39 -8.21
C ARG A 229 7.87 23.26 -8.49
N ARG A 230 8.08 24.46 -9.07
CA ARG A 230 6.98 25.35 -9.47
C ARG A 230 6.07 24.71 -10.51
N PHE A 231 6.65 24.04 -11.51
CA PHE A 231 5.83 23.34 -12.51
C PHE A 231 4.94 22.28 -11.86
N ILE A 232 5.49 21.45 -10.96
CA ILE A 232 4.70 20.44 -10.26
C ILE A 232 3.63 21.08 -9.38
N THR A 233 3.97 22.09 -8.56
CA THR A 233 3.01 22.72 -7.63
C THR A 233 1.96 23.58 -8.32
N ASP A 234 2.38 24.39 -9.30
CA ASP A 234 1.53 25.43 -9.88
C ASP A 234 0.78 24.98 -11.14
N SER A 235 1.20 23.86 -11.74
CA SER A 235 0.56 23.32 -12.94
C SER A 235 -0.02 21.92 -12.69
N VAL A 236 0.80 20.95 -12.30
CA VAL A 236 0.37 19.56 -12.14
C VAL A 236 -0.63 19.40 -10.97
N VAL A 237 -0.23 19.86 -9.77
CA VAL A 237 -1.11 19.82 -8.60
C VAL A 237 -2.37 20.64 -8.86
N ARG A 238 -2.25 21.86 -9.44
CA ARG A 238 -3.40 22.68 -9.79
C ARG A 238 -4.41 21.94 -10.66
N LYS A 239 -3.94 21.27 -11.73
CA LYS A 239 -4.81 20.58 -12.66
C LYS A 239 -5.55 19.43 -11.98
N TRP A 240 -4.82 18.54 -11.33
CA TRP A 240 -5.40 17.29 -10.86
C TRP A 240 -6.13 17.45 -9.51
N ASN A 241 -5.63 18.27 -8.59
CA ASN A 241 -6.39 18.61 -7.39
C ASN A 241 -7.62 19.46 -7.72
N GLY A 242 -7.52 20.35 -8.71
CA GLY A 242 -8.66 21.10 -9.24
C GLY A 242 -9.73 20.23 -9.88
N ALA A 243 -9.37 19.03 -10.37
CA ALA A 243 -10.31 18.04 -10.87
C ALA A 243 -11.00 17.25 -9.74
N GLY A 244 -10.56 17.39 -8.47
CA GLY A 244 -11.19 16.76 -7.31
C GLY A 244 -10.63 15.39 -6.94
N ILE A 245 -9.35 15.12 -7.21
CA ILE A 245 -8.70 13.92 -6.67
C ILE A 245 -8.61 14.01 -5.14
N ALA A 246 -8.60 12.86 -4.48
CA ALA A 246 -8.62 12.76 -3.03
C ALA A 246 -7.23 12.46 -2.42
N GLY A 247 -6.20 12.28 -3.24
CA GLY A 247 -4.85 12.03 -2.75
C GLY A 247 -3.82 11.79 -3.84
N TRP A 248 -2.56 11.75 -3.37
CA TRP A 248 -1.39 11.38 -4.12
C TRP A 248 -0.61 10.28 -3.39
N ARG A 249 -0.16 9.28 -4.11
CA ARG A 249 0.94 8.41 -3.69
C ARG A 249 2.21 8.89 -4.38
N LEU A 250 3.28 9.12 -3.64
CA LEU A 250 4.55 9.59 -4.18
C LEU A 250 5.49 8.42 -4.39
N ASP A 251 5.82 8.17 -5.64
CA ASP A 251 6.77 7.16 -6.08
C ASP A 251 8.19 7.50 -5.62
N VAL A 252 8.94 6.48 -5.20
CA VAL A 252 10.35 6.59 -4.77
C VAL A 252 10.59 7.80 -3.84
N CYS A 253 9.73 7.95 -2.82
CA CYS A 253 9.70 9.13 -1.95
C CYS A 253 11.05 9.43 -1.29
N ASP A 254 11.86 8.39 -1.05
CA ASP A 254 13.20 8.51 -0.46
C ASP A 254 14.19 9.30 -1.32
N GLU A 255 13.94 9.45 -2.60
CA GLU A 255 14.80 10.17 -3.55
C GLU A 255 14.36 11.61 -3.80
N LEU A 256 13.16 12.00 -3.36
CA LEU A 256 12.67 13.36 -3.47
C LEU A 256 13.31 14.27 -2.41
N SER A 257 13.64 15.49 -2.76
CA SER A 257 14.21 16.45 -1.80
C SER A 257 13.19 16.90 -0.75
N ASP A 258 13.64 17.23 0.46
CA ASP A 258 12.76 17.76 1.51
C ASP A 258 12.02 19.03 1.04
N GLY A 259 12.72 19.92 0.32
CA GLY A 259 12.09 21.13 -0.21
C GLY A 259 11.01 20.85 -1.27
N PHE A 260 11.13 19.73 -2.01
CA PHE A 260 10.06 19.27 -2.90
C PHE A 260 8.86 18.80 -2.09
N LEU A 261 9.07 17.91 -1.11
CA LEU A 261 7.99 17.36 -0.28
C LEU A 261 7.23 18.45 0.48
N ASP A 262 7.96 19.41 1.08
CA ASP A 262 7.37 20.57 1.77
C ASP A 262 6.51 21.42 0.84
N GLY A 263 7.01 21.71 -0.35
CA GLY A 263 6.31 22.49 -1.36
C GLY A 263 5.08 21.77 -1.90
N PHE A 264 5.25 20.50 -2.22
CA PHE A 264 4.20 19.63 -2.75
C PHE A 264 3.02 19.51 -1.77
N ARG A 265 3.29 19.15 -0.52
CA ARG A 265 2.23 19.01 0.49
C ARG A 265 1.50 20.34 0.72
N ARG A 266 2.20 21.47 0.78
CA ARG A 266 1.56 22.79 0.89
C ARG A 266 0.65 23.08 -0.29
N ALA A 267 1.10 22.80 -1.51
CA ALA A 267 0.29 23.00 -2.72
C ALA A 267 -0.97 22.14 -2.68
N VAL A 268 -0.84 20.84 -2.40
CA VAL A 268 -1.98 19.92 -2.29
C VAL A 268 -2.98 20.41 -1.24
N ARG A 269 -2.51 20.80 -0.05
CA ARG A 269 -3.35 21.28 1.06
C ARG A 269 -4.03 22.62 0.79
N SER A 270 -3.49 23.43 -0.12
CA SER A 270 -4.13 24.70 -0.52
C SER A 270 -5.41 24.49 -1.33
N TYR A 271 -5.57 23.33 -1.97
CA TYR A 271 -6.78 22.95 -2.70
C TYR A 271 -7.78 22.22 -1.80
N ASP A 272 -7.31 21.26 -1.04
CA ASP A 272 -8.16 20.48 -0.12
C ASP A 272 -7.31 20.00 1.06
N SER A 273 -7.72 20.40 2.27
CA SER A 273 -7.09 19.97 3.52
C SER A 273 -7.21 18.46 3.78
N GLU A 274 -8.17 17.80 3.17
CA GLU A 274 -8.44 16.35 3.28
C GLU A 274 -7.84 15.53 2.12
N CYS A 275 -7.09 16.16 1.19
CA CYS A 275 -6.38 15.44 0.14
C CYS A 275 -5.11 14.79 0.70
N ALA A 276 -5.04 13.45 0.68
CA ALA A 276 -3.96 12.67 1.29
C ALA A 276 -2.65 12.73 0.49
N VAL A 277 -1.51 12.73 1.21
CA VAL A 277 -0.17 12.55 0.62
C VAL A 277 0.49 11.32 1.25
N ILE A 278 0.61 10.25 0.48
CA ILE A 278 1.13 8.94 0.88
C ILE A 278 2.50 8.73 0.23
N GLY A 279 3.55 8.46 1.00
CA GLY A 279 4.88 8.18 0.46
C GLY A 279 5.13 6.68 0.27
N GLU A 280 5.82 6.32 -0.80
CA GLU A 280 6.44 5.01 -0.89
C GLU A 280 7.72 5.00 -0.06
N VAL A 281 7.70 4.26 1.05
CA VAL A 281 8.85 4.05 1.94
C VAL A 281 8.83 2.59 2.38
N TRP A 282 9.92 1.87 2.09
CA TRP A 282 9.98 0.42 2.29
C TRP A 282 10.32 0.00 3.72
N GLU A 283 10.91 0.91 4.51
CA GLU A 283 11.31 0.65 5.90
C GLU A 283 10.54 1.54 6.87
N ASP A 284 10.97 1.54 8.13
CA ASP A 284 10.42 2.43 9.16
C ASP A 284 10.65 3.91 8.80
N ALA A 285 9.59 4.60 8.43
CA ALA A 285 9.61 5.98 7.98
C ALA A 285 9.94 6.99 9.10
N SER A 286 9.81 6.60 10.38
CA SER A 286 10.05 7.49 11.52
C SER A 286 11.54 7.77 11.75
N ASN A 287 12.42 6.90 11.25
CA ASN A 287 13.87 7.00 11.43
C ASN A 287 14.68 6.73 10.16
N LYS A 288 14.01 6.75 9.01
CA LYS A 288 14.63 6.48 7.71
C LYS A 288 15.83 7.37 7.45
N ILE A 289 16.93 6.73 7.05
CA ILE A 289 18.11 7.40 6.49
C ILE A 289 18.20 7.02 5.02
N SER A 290 18.18 8.02 4.16
CA SER A 290 18.33 7.86 2.72
C SER A 290 19.46 8.76 2.23
N TYR A 291 20.38 8.20 1.45
CA TYR A 291 21.58 8.91 0.93
C TYR A 291 22.37 9.64 2.02
N GLY A 292 22.53 9.01 3.20
CA GLY A 292 23.27 9.57 4.34
C GLY A 292 22.53 10.69 5.09
N LYS A 293 21.30 11.00 4.74
CA LYS A 293 20.48 12.03 5.37
C LYS A 293 19.26 11.41 6.04
N ARG A 294 19.02 11.79 7.31
CA ARG A 294 17.78 11.42 8.02
C ARG A 294 16.59 12.16 7.40
N ARG A 295 15.55 11.40 7.06
CA ARG A 295 14.33 11.95 6.45
C ARG A 295 13.42 12.56 7.51
N SER A 296 12.66 13.59 7.12
CA SER A 296 11.80 14.38 8.01
C SER A 296 10.31 14.18 7.74
N TYR A 297 9.93 13.03 7.19
CA TYR A 297 8.57 12.76 6.71
C TYR A 297 7.46 13.16 7.68
N PHE A 298 7.59 12.78 8.96
CA PHE A 298 6.60 13.09 9.99
C PHE A 298 7.00 14.31 10.82
N SER A 299 8.28 14.50 11.12
CA SER A 299 8.75 15.63 11.93
C SER A 299 8.51 16.98 11.27
N ALA A 300 8.63 17.05 9.94
CA ALA A 300 8.33 18.26 9.16
C ALA A 300 6.93 18.24 8.53
N ALA A 301 6.08 17.28 8.87
CA ALA A 301 4.74 17.12 8.30
C ALA A 301 4.74 17.08 6.75
N GLN A 302 5.68 16.31 6.16
CA GLN A 302 5.83 16.18 4.71
C GLN A 302 4.86 15.17 4.11
N LEU A 303 4.54 14.10 4.86
CA LEU A 303 3.64 13.03 4.47
C LEU A 303 2.54 12.85 5.51
N ASP A 304 1.36 12.44 5.07
CA ASP A 304 0.24 12.06 5.92
C ASP A 304 0.29 10.57 6.26
N SER A 305 0.84 9.78 5.36
CA SER A 305 0.89 8.33 5.43
C SER A 305 2.08 7.79 4.63
N VAL A 306 2.40 6.53 4.84
CA VAL A 306 3.37 5.78 4.04
C VAL A 306 2.82 4.39 3.71
N MET A 307 3.33 3.79 2.63
CA MET A 307 3.11 2.37 2.33
C MET A 307 3.85 1.52 3.37
N ASN A 308 3.12 0.71 4.14
CA ASN A 308 3.65 0.01 5.32
C ASN A 308 4.15 -1.40 4.98
N TYR A 309 5.23 -1.49 4.22
CA TYR A 309 5.92 -2.74 3.93
C TYR A 309 6.34 -3.51 5.19
N PRO A 310 6.81 -2.86 6.27
CA PRO A 310 7.17 -3.59 7.49
C PRO A 310 6.03 -4.42 8.09
N PHE A 311 4.80 -3.90 8.15
CA PHE A 311 3.66 -4.69 8.67
C PHE A 311 3.33 -5.86 7.77
N ARG A 312 3.35 -5.67 6.44
CA ARG A 312 3.19 -6.75 5.47
C ARG A 312 4.15 -7.90 5.76
N ASP A 313 5.44 -7.60 5.85
CA ASP A 313 6.49 -8.61 6.01
C ASP A 313 6.43 -9.29 7.38
N ALA A 314 6.05 -8.56 8.43
CA ALA A 314 5.84 -9.12 9.76
C ALA A 314 4.63 -10.08 9.78
N VAL A 315 3.51 -9.70 9.16
CA VAL A 315 2.31 -10.56 9.08
C VAL A 315 2.58 -11.82 8.27
N ILE A 316 3.23 -11.70 7.11
CA ILE A 316 3.59 -12.86 6.27
C ILE A 316 4.51 -13.81 7.03
N SER A 317 5.56 -13.29 7.68
CA SER A 317 6.50 -14.09 8.47
C SER A 317 5.80 -14.82 9.62
N TYR A 318 4.88 -14.14 10.34
CA TYR A 318 4.11 -14.78 11.39
C TYR A 318 3.17 -15.85 10.84
N VAL A 319 2.38 -15.54 9.83
CA VAL A 319 1.36 -16.47 9.28
C VAL A 319 2.03 -17.70 8.67
N ARG A 320 3.11 -17.53 7.92
CA ARG A 320 3.81 -18.63 7.25
C ARG A 320 4.71 -19.43 8.21
N ASP A 321 5.54 -18.71 8.98
CA ASP A 321 6.66 -19.31 9.71
C ASP A 321 6.46 -19.35 11.24
N GLY A 322 5.45 -18.63 11.78
CA GLY A 322 5.21 -18.50 13.22
C GLY A 322 6.19 -17.57 13.92
N ASP A 323 6.83 -16.64 13.20
CA ASP A 323 7.84 -15.75 13.73
C ASP A 323 7.23 -14.66 14.62
N CYS A 324 7.07 -15.01 15.90
CA CYS A 324 6.54 -14.09 16.93
C CYS A 324 7.46 -12.90 17.17
N GLY A 325 8.80 -13.11 17.13
CA GLY A 325 9.77 -12.08 17.39
C GLY A 325 9.67 -10.95 16.38
N LYS A 326 9.80 -11.28 15.09
CA LYS A 326 9.68 -10.31 14.01
C LYS A 326 8.33 -9.58 14.02
N PHE A 327 7.23 -10.33 14.24
CA PHE A 327 5.90 -9.73 14.31
C PHE A 327 5.78 -8.74 15.46
N SER A 328 6.11 -9.16 16.69
CA SER A 328 6.02 -8.32 17.88
C SER A 328 6.90 -7.07 17.75
N ASP A 329 8.19 -7.24 17.44
CA ASP A 329 9.15 -6.13 17.40
C ASP A 329 8.79 -5.09 16.33
N THR A 330 8.36 -5.56 15.15
CA THR A 330 7.99 -4.67 14.05
C THR A 330 6.70 -3.92 14.36
N VAL A 331 5.63 -4.65 14.72
CA VAL A 331 4.31 -4.05 14.90
C VAL A 331 4.29 -3.13 16.12
N THR A 332 4.76 -3.61 17.28
CA THR A 332 4.79 -2.77 18.49
C THR A 332 5.78 -1.61 18.35
N GLY A 333 6.90 -1.84 17.66
CA GLY A 333 7.90 -0.81 17.38
C GLY A 333 7.31 0.35 16.58
N ILE A 334 6.64 0.08 15.46
CA ILE A 334 5.99 1.13 14.64
C ILE A 334 4.85 1.79 15.41
N CYS A 335 3.99 1.02 16.10
CA CYS A 335 2.92 1.58 16.93
C CYS A 335 3.42 2.57 18.00
N ARG A 336 4.65 2.38 18.48
CA ARG A 336 5.27 3.28 19.48
C ARG A 336 5.99 4.48 18.86
N ARG A 337 6.54 4.33 17.65
CA ARG A 337 7.38 5.35 17.02
C ARG A 337 6.63 6.31 16.12
N TYR A 338 5.51 5.88 15.52
CA TYR A 338 4.73 6.76 14.64
C TYR A 338 3.83 7.70 15.45
N PRO A 339 3.63 8.96 15.02
CA PRO A 339 2.56 9.80 15.53
C PRO A 339 1.22 9.07 15.40
N LYS A 340 0.37 9.13 16.43
CA LYS A 340 -0.91 8.38 16.42
C LYS A 340 -1.76 8.68 15.19
N CYS A 341 -1.86 9.95 14.78
CA CYS A 341 -2.63 10.34 13.60
C CYS A 341 -2.07 9.71 12.30
N VAL A 342 -0.74 9.57 12.17
CA VAL A 342 -0.11 8.89 11.03
C VAL A 342 -0.35 7.39 11.09
N LEU A 343 -0.17 6.79 12.29
CA LEU A 343 -0.41 5.37 12.51
C LEU A 343 -1.83 4.96 12.12
N ASP A 344 -2.83 5.80 12.43
CA ASP A 344 -4.23 5.54 12.10
C ASP A 344 -4.55 5.64 10.60
N GLY A 345 -3.71 6.32 9.85
CA GLY A 345 -3.81 6.47 8.39
C GLY A 345 -2.74 5.73 7.58
N VAL A 346 -1.81 5.01 8.23
CA VAL A 346 -0.74 4.30 7.50
C VAL A 346 -1.34 3.26 6.55
N MET A 347 -0.80 3.17 5.33
CA MET A 347 -1.35 2.29 4.29
C MET A 347 -0.80 0.87 4.43
N ASN A 348 -1.55 -0.01 5.10
CA ASN A 348 -1.27 -1.44 5.22
C ASN A 348 -1.73 -2.18 3.96
N PHE A 349 -1.06 -3.26 3.59
CA PHE A 349 -1.41 -4.12 2.46
C PHE A 349 -0.76 -5.50 2.58
N LEU A 350 -1.20 -6.45 1.77
CA LEU A 350 -0.55 -7.76 1.60
C LEU A 350 0.20 -7.88 0.27
N GLY A 351 -0.26 -7.17 -0.76
CA GLY A 351 0.33 -7.15 -2.09
C GLY A 351 0.28 -5.77 -2.73
N THR A 352 1.22 -5.52 -3.65
CA THR A 352 1.27 -4.35 -4.52
C THR A 352 1.70 -4.77 -5.92
N HIS A 353 1.77 -3.83 -6.85
CA HIS A 353 2.29 -4.08 -8.21
C HIS A 353 3.80 -4.37 -8.25
N ASP A 354 4.54 -4.14 -7.15
CA ASP A 354 6.00 -4.38 -7.03
C ASP A 354 6.32 -5.66 -6.26
N THR A 355 5.31 -6.30 -5.67
CA THR A 355 5.50 -7.54 -4.91
C THR A 355 4.85 -8.72 -5.61
N GLU A 356 5.31 -9.93 -5.30
CA GLU A 356 4.60 -11.14 -5.71
C GLU A 356 3.19 -11.15 -5.15
N ARG A 357 2.25 -11.78 -5.87
CA ARG A 357 0.88 -11.95 -5.38
C ARG A 357 0.87 -12.65 -4.04
N ILE A 358 0.10 -12.15 -3.09
CA ILE A 358 0.10 -12.68 -1.73
C ILE A 358 -0.22 -14.17 -1.67
N LEU A 359 -1.14 -14.64 -2.49
CA LEU A 359 -1.46 -16.07 -2.55
C LEU A 359 -0.24 -16.90 -2.95
N THR A 360 0.54 -16.43 -3.93
CA THR A 360 1.79 -17.06 -4.38
C THR A 360 2.86 -17.03 -3.29
N VAL A 361 3.00 -15.92 -2.56
CA VAL A 361 3.95 -15.78 -1.43
C VAL A 361 3.65 -16.80 -0.32
N LEU A 362 2.37 -17.08 -0.06
CA LEU A 362 1.95 -17.93 1.05
C LEU A 362 1.98 -19.42 0.73
N GLY A 363 1.81 -19.82 -0.54
CA GLY A 363 1.72 -21.24 -0.87
C GLY A 363 2.34 -21.66 -2.20
N GLY A 364 2.93 -20.72 -2.95
CA GLY A 364 3.61 -21.05 -4.21
C GLY A 364 4.98 -21.69 -3.99
N GLU A 365 5.50 -22.29 -5.04
CA GLU A 365 6.85 -22.86 -5.04
C GLU A 365 7.93 -21.77 -4.96
N SER A 366 9.12 -22.13 -4.44
CA SER A 366 10.29 -21.24 -4.44
C SER A 366 10.65 -20.82 -5.88
N VAL A 367 11.05 -19.55 -6.00
CA VAL A 367 11.57 -18.98 -7.26
C VAL A 367 13.04 -19.31 -7.51
N GLU A 368 13.72 -19.91 -6.53
CA GLU A 368 15.14 -20.24 -6.61
C GLU A 368 15.43 -21.20 -7.79
N GLY A 369 16.39 -20.83 -8.63
CA GLY A 369 16.77 -21.59 -9.81
C GLY A 369 15.79 -21.54 -10.99
N LYS A 370 14.66 -20.81 -10.88
CA LYS A 370 13.64 -20.72 -11.94
C LYS A 370 13.90 -19.50 -12.85
N SER A 371 13.82 -19.74 -14.16
CA SER A 371 13.85 -18.67 -15.16
C SER A 371 12.54 -17.88 -15.20
N ASN A 372 12.54 -16.73 -15.88
CA ASN A 372 11.30 -15.99 -16.13
C ASN A 372 10.30 -16.81 -16.97
N ALA A 373 10.78 -17.63 -17.90
CA ALA A 373 9.92 -18.52 -18.68
C ALA A 373 9.22 -19.57 -17.80
N ASP A 374 9.91 -20.12 -16.79
CA ASP A 374 9.31 -21.04 -15.84
C ASP A 374 8.22 -20.32 -15.02
N LEU A 375 8.53 -19.17 -14.44
CA LEU A 375 7.61 -18.39 -13.60
C LEU A 375 6.37 -17.89 -14.36
N ALA A 376 6.51 -17.63 -15.67
CA ALA A 376 5.41 -17.22 -16.52
C ALA A 376 4.27 -18.28 -16.54
N HIS A 377 4.63 -19.55 -16.48
CA HIS A 377 3.71 -20.67 -16.61
C HIS A 377 3.43 -21.41 -15.29
N LEU A 378 4.22 -21.15 -14.25
CA LEU A 378 4.08 -21.81 -12.97
C LEU A 378 2.73 -21.46 -12.32
N ARG A 379 2.05 -22.49 -11.82
CA ARG A 379 0.77 -22.39 -11.12
C ARG A 379 0.78 -23.34 -9.93
N MET A 380 0.10 -22.95 -8.87
CA MET A 380 -0.11 -23.81 -7.73
C MET A 380 -0.97 -25.04 -8.08
N SER A 381 -0.65 -26.18 -7.52
CA SER A 381 -1.56 -27.33 -7.47
C SER A 381 -2.81 -26.99 -6.64
N VAL A 382 -3.87 -27.80 -6.77
CA VAL A 382 -5.09 -27.61 -5.99
C VAL A 382 -4.80 -27.66 -4.48
N GLY A 383 -3.93 -28.56 -4.04
CA GLY A 383 -3.56 -28.69 -2.62
C GLY A 383 -2.83 -27.47 -2.09
N GLU A 384 -1.83 -26.98 -2.82
CA GLU A 384 -1.08 -25.76 -2.48
C GLU A 384 -2.00 -24.54 -2.42
N ARG A 385 -2.91 -24.41 -3.41
CA ARG A 385 -3.87 -23.30 -3.43
C ARG A 385 -4.81 -23.33 -2.22
N VAL A 386 -5.36 -24.49 -1.85
CA VAL A 386 -6.23 -24.62 -0.67
C VAL A 386 -5.48 -24.20 0.60
N HIS A 387 -4.24 -24.64 0.77
CA HIS A 387 -3.40 -24.25 1.88
C HIS A 387 -3.09 -22.74 1.87
N ALA A 388 -2.70 -22.21 0.72
CA ALA A 388 -2.41 -20.78 0.53
C ALA A 388 -3.62 -19.89 0.85
N VAL A 389 -4.83 -20.29 0.45
CA VAL A 389 -6.08 -19.57 0.77
C VAL A 389 -6.32 -19.55 2.29
N SER A 390 -6.09 -20.67 2.98
CA SER A 390 -6.22 -20.69 4.45
C SER A 390 -5.26 -19.72 5.13
N LEU A 391 -3.99 -19.68 4.69
CA LEU A 391 -3.00 -18.71 5.19
C LEU A 391 -3.35 -17.28 4.81
N LEU A 392 -3.87 -17.04 3.60
CA LEU A 392 -4.31 -15.71 3.15
C LEU A 392 -5.44 -15.18 4.03
N LEU A 393 -6.38 -16.02 4.41
CA LEU A 393 -7.48 -15.64 5.31
C LEU A 393 -6.98 -15.27 6.71
N LEU A 394 -5.95 -15.96 7.24
CA LEU A 394 -5.28 -15.53 8.48
C LEU A 394 -4.57 -14.20 8.31
N ALA A 395 -3.79 -14.04 7.24
CA ALA A 395 -3.08 -12.79 6.95
C ALA A 395 -4.05 -11.62 6.79
N LEU A 396 -5.18 -11.81 6.09
CA LEU A 396 -6.25 -10.83 5.96
C LEU A 396 -6.82 -10.40 7.32
N LYS A 397 -7.14 -11.37 8.20
CA LYS A 397 -7.67 -11.08 9.54
C LYS A 397 -6.68 -10.27 10.36
N ILE A 398 -5.37 -10.55 10.27
CA ILE A 398 -4.35 -9.82 11.03
C ILE A 398 -4.12 -8.44 10.42
N ILE A 399 -3.79 -8.33 9.13
CA ILE A 399 -3.38 -7.05 8.52
C ILE A 399 -4.51 -6.02 8.52
N ALA A 400 -5.76 -6.45 8.27
CA ALA A 400 -6.93 -5.60 8.34
C ALA A 400 -7.32 -5.24 9.78
N PHE A 401 -6.79 -5.92 10.79
CA PHE A 401 -6.97 -5.61 12.21
C PHE A 401 -5.97 -4.60 12.74
N LEU A 402 -4.77 -4.53 12.17
CA LEU A 402 -3.73 -3.59 12.58
C LEU A 402 -4.17 -2.13 12.40
N PRO A 403 -3.58 -1.17 13.17
CA PRO A 403 -3.83 0.26 12.96
C PRO A 403 -3.48 0.70 11.54
N GLY A 404 -4.25 1.63 11.00
CA GLY A 404 -4.02 2.21 9.67
C GLY A 404 -5.14 1.94 8.68
N ALA A 405 -5.06 2.48 7.49
CA ALA A 405 -5.86 2.11 6.33
C ALA A 405 -5.44 0.73 5.81
N PHE A 406 -6.33 0.01 5.14
CA PHE A 406 -6.00 -1.27 4.53
C PHE A 406 -6.23 -1.22 3.01
N SER A 407 -5.18 -1.52 2.25
CA SER A 407 -5.19 -1.54 0.78
C SER A 407 -5.24 -2.98 0.26
N VAL A 408 -6.20 -3.22 -0.63
CA VAL A 408 -6.33 -4.47 -1.40
C VAL A 408 -5.78 -4.23 -2.79
N PHE A 409 -4.76 -4.98 -3.20
CA PHE A 409 -4.29 -4.95 -4.59
C PHE A 409 -5.24 -5.76 -5.46
N TYR A 410 -5.71 -5.17 -6.57
CA TYR A 410 -6.73 -5.78 -7.44
C TYR A 410 -6.41 -7.25 -7.75
N GLY A 411 -7.36 -8.12 -7.56
CA GLY A 411 -7.23 -9.55 -7.82
C GLY A 411 -6.77 -10.39 -6.63
N ASP A 412 -6.19 -9.81 -5.57
CA ASP A 412 -5.83 -10.57 -4.36
C ASP A 412 -7.09 -11.10 -3.66
N GLU A 413 -8.18 -10.32 -3.68
CA GLU A 413 -9.49 -10.70 -3.11
C GLU A 413 -10.20 -11.83 -3.86
N VAL A 414 -9.73 -12.18 -5.04
CA VAL A 414 -10.25 -13.29 -5.87
C VAL A 414 -9.19 -14.38 -6.12
N GLY A 415 -8.07 -14.31 -5.40
CA GLY A 415 -7.02 -15.32 -5.40
C GLY A 415 -6.21 -15.38 -6.69
N THR A 416 -5.90 -14.23 -7.28
CA THR A 416 -4.97 -14.13 -8.42
C THR A 416 -3.58 -14.58 -8.00
N GLU A 417 -2.97 -15.47 -8.81
CA GLU A 417 -1.61 -15.97 -8.65
C GLU A 417 -0.64 -15.15 -9.52
N GLY A 418 0.60 -15.01 -9.07
CA GLY A 418 1.67 -14.39 -9.85
C GLY A 418 2.93 -14.21 -9.03
N TYR A 419 4.04 -14.59 -9.64
CA TYR A 419 5.38 -14.38 -9.10
C TYR A 419 5.82 -12.92 -9.28
N ARG A 420 7.13 -12.63 -9.10
CA ARG A 420 7.68 -11.28 -9.25
C ARG A 420 7.22 -10.56 -10.51
N ASP A 421 7.38 -9.24 -10.54
CA ASP A 421 7.14 -8.41 -11.73
C ASP A 421 7.81 -9.05 -12.98
N PRO A 422 7.06 -9.15 -14.10
CA PRO A 422 5.71 -8.62 -14.38
C PRO A 422 4.56 -9.60 -14.07
N PHE A 423 4.83 -10.80 -13.58
CA PHE A 423 3.84 -11.86 -13.42
C PHE A 423 2.80 -11.60 -12.32
N CYS A 424 3.11 -10.74 -11.34
CA CYS A 424 2.15 -10.25 -10.36
C CYS A 424 1.07 -9.32 -10.96
N ARG A 425 1.31 -8.80 -12.17
CA ARG A 425 0.44 -7.82 -12.88
C ARG A 425 -0.44 -8.48 -13.94
N ARG A 426 -0.97 -9.67 -13.68
CA ARG A 426 -1.91 -10.36 -14.58
C ARG A 426 -3.24 -9.64 -14.62
N PRO A 427 -4.00 -9.74 -15.75
CA PRO A 427 -5.35 -9.21 -15.83
C PRO A 427 -6.28 -9.78 -14.77
N PHE A 428 -7.22 -8.96 -14.31
CA PHE A 428 -8.26 -9.38 -13.37
C PHE A 428 -9.14 -10.47 -13.99
N PRO A 429 -9.41 -11.58 -13.28
CA PRO A 429 -10.09 -12.76 -13.83
C PRO A 429 -11.62 -12.63 -13.86
N TRP A 430 -12.16 -11.59 -14.53
CA TRP A 430 -13.60 -11.37 -14.62
C TRP A 430 -14.35 -12.59 -15.12
N GLY A 431 -15.39 -13.00 -14.36
CA GLY A 431 -16.23 -14.18 -14.62
C GLY A 431 -15.61 -15.50 -14.15
N ARG A 432 -14.44 -15.46 -13.49
CA ARG A 432 -13.73 -16.61 -12.93
C ARG A 432 -13.23 -16.37 -11.51
N GLU A 433 -13.87 -15.42 -10.82
CA GLU A 433 -13.53 -15.02 -9.47
C GLU A 433 -13.72 -16.18 -8.48
N ASP A 434 -12.79 -16.31 -7.54
CA ASP A 434 -13.01 -17.15 -6.35
C ASP A 434 -14.03 -16.44 -5.44
N THR A 435 -15.32 -16.78 -5.63
CA THR A 435 -16.43 -16.11 -4.95
C THR A 435 -16.47 -16.39 -3.46
N ALA A 436 -15.91 -17.52 -3.01
CA ALA A 436 -15.81 -17.84 -1.58
C ALA A 436 -14.78 -16.92 -0.90
N LEU A 437 -13.58 -16.80 -1.49
CA LEU A 437 -12.54 -15.89 -1.01
C LEU A 437 -13.01 -14.43 -1.03
N LEU A 438 -13.63 -13.99 -2.14
CA LEU A 438 -14.21 -12.64 -2.26
C LEU A 438 -15.25 -12.39 -1.15
N GLY A 439 -16.06 -13.40 -0.82
CA GLY A 439 -17.03 -13.33 0.27
C GLY A 439 -16.37 -13.05 1.62
N GLU A 440 -15.22 -13.70 1.90
CA GLU A 440 -14.44 -13.47 3.13
C GLU A 440 -13.83 -12.06 3.20
N PHE A 441 -13.26 -11.58 2.09
CA PHE A 441 -12.79 -10.20 2.02
C PHE A 441 -13.91 -9.22 2.33
N ARG A 442 -15.06 -9.35 1.68
CA ARG A 442 -16.23 -8.48 1.91
C ARG A 442 -16.72 -8.51 3.35
N ARG A 443 -16.82 -9.70 3.97
CA ARG A 443 -17.24 -9.83 5.38
C ARG A 443 -16.27 -9.16 6.34
N THR A 444 -14.98 -9.39 6.14
CA THR A 444 -13.91 -8.81 6.98
C THR A 444 -13.88 -7.29 6.86
N LEU A 445 -13.95 -6.76 5.64
CA LEU A 445 -13.88 -5.32 5.39
C LEU A 445 -15.16 -4.61 5.85
N ARG A 446 -16.32 -5.26 5.75
CA ARG A 446 -17.57 -4.74 6.33
C ARG A 446 -17.47 -4.63 7.85
N ALA A 447 -17.03 -5.71 8.54
CA ALA A 447 -16.86 -5.68 9.99
C ALA A 447 -15.89 -4.57 10.43
N ARG A 448 -14.81 -4.35 9.67
CA ARG A 448 -13.89 -3.23 9.89
C ARG A 448 -14.58 -1.87 9.81
N LYS A 449 -15.50 -1.68 8.88
CA LYS A 449 -16.24 -0.42 8.67
C LYS A 449 -17.32 -0.16 9.72
N GLU A 450 -17.82 -1.20 10.35
CA GLU A 450 -18.89 -1.13 11.36
C GLU A 450 -18.35 -0.85 12.78
N GLU A 451 -17.04 -0.93 13.01
CA GLU A 451 -16.41 -0.76 14.33
C GLU A 451 -15.46 0.46 14.32
N ASP A 452 -15.84 1.51 15.03
CA ASP A 452 -15.09 2.78 15.11
C ASP A 452 -13.65 2.63 15.63
N LEU A 453 -13.39 1.58 16.42
CA LEU A 453 -12.05 1.26 16.92
C LEU A 453 -11.00 1.07 15.83
N PHE A 454 -11.39 0.78 14.60
CA PHE A 454 -10.46 0.68 13.49
C PHE A 454 -10.01 2.04 12.93
N CYS A 455 -10.73 3.12 13.24
CA CYS A 455 -10.35 4.47 12.84
C CYS A 455 -9.25 5.05 13.73
N ASP A 456 -9.41 4.95 15.06
CA ASP A 456 -8.55 5.65 16.02
C ASP A 456 -8.23 4.86 17.31
N GLY A 457 -8.68 3.60 17.42
CA GLY A 457 -8.40 2.76 18.59
C GLY A 457 -6.91 2.45 18.74
N ASP A 458 -6.49 2.22 19.97
CA ASP A 458 -5.17 1.69 20.29
C ASP A 458 -5.06 0.21 19.89
N PHE A 459 -3.83 -0.29 19.80
CA PHE A 459 -3.53 -1.68 19.49
C PHE A 459 -2.74 -2.34 20.62
N GLY A 460 -3.02 -3.61 20.90
CA GLY A 460 -2.30 -4.43 21.86
C GLY A 460 -2.17 -5.88 21.39
N ILE A 461 -1.14 -6.54 21.90
CA ILE A 461 -0.93 -7.97 21.78
C ILE A 461 -1.21 -8.56 23.16
N ILE A 462 -2.25 -9.40 23.27
CA ILE A 462 -2.60 -10.06 24.54
C ILE A 462 -1.81 -11.38 24.67
N LEU A 463 -1.84 -12.20 23.63
CA LEU A 463 -1.10 -13.46 23.54
C LEU A 463 -0.49 -13.59 22.16
N LEU A 464 0.76 -14.06 22.09
CA LEU A 464 1.44 -14.29 20.83
C LEU A 464 2.36 -15.51 20.95
N LEU A 465 1.95 -16.59 20.30
CA LEU A 465 2.67 -17.85 20.24
C LEU A 465 2.78 -18.31 18.77
N PRO A 466 3.72 -19.17 18.42
CA PRO A 466 3.81 -19.68 17.05
C PRO A 466 2.52 -20.36 16.56
N GLU A 467 1.75 -20.96 17.47
CA GLU A 467 0.53 -21.70 17.19
C GLU A 467 -0.72 -20.82 17.10
N PHE A 468 -0.77 -19.75 17.90
CA PHE A 468 -1.93 -18.86 17.93
C PHE A 468 -1.59 -17.46 18.44
N ALA A 469 -2.47 -16.50 18.12
CA ALA A 469 -2.39 -15.13 18.62
C ALA A 469 -3.75 -14.61 19.07
N VAL A 470 -3.71 -13.71 20.06
CA VAL A 470 -4.83 -12.86 20.48
C VAL A 470 -4.36 -11.42 20.48
N LEU A 471 -4.90 -10.63 19.55
CA LEU A 471 -4.63 -9.20 19.38
C LEU A 471 -5.86 -8.41 19.83
N GLU A 472 -5.68 -7.14 20.20
CA GLU A 472 -6.77 -6.30 20.71
C GLU A 472 -6.75 -4.90 20.08
N ARG A 473 -7.96 -4.35 19.80
CA ARG A 473 -8.22 -2.93 19.56
C ARG A 473 -9.08 -2.39 20.69
N PHE A 474 -8.69 -1.23 21.27
CA PHE A 474 -9.32 -0.69 22.47
C PHE A 474 -9.12 0.82 22.56
N ARG A 475 -9.80 1.50 23.51
CA ARG A 475 -9.53 2.89 23.90
C ARG A 475 -8.80 2.92 25.23
N ARG A 476 -7.59 3.50 25.25
CA ARG A 476 -6.72 3.48 26.44
C ARG A 476 -7.30 4.24 27.63
N GLU A 477 -7.98 5.35 27.38
CA GLU A 477 -8.52 6.23 28.41
C GLU A 477 -9.81 5.72 29.05
N GLU A 478 -10.43 4.70 28.49
CA GLU A 478 -11.74 4.18 28.87
C GLU A 478 -11.67 2.68 29.19
N ARG A 479 -11.32 2.34 30.43
CA ARG A 479 -11.11 0.94 30.85
C ARG A 479 -12.30 -0.01 30.63
N ASN A 480 -13.52 0.52 30.69
CA ASN A 480 -14.76 -0.24 30.52
C ASN A 480 -15.42 -0.04 29.15
N SER A 481 -14.71 0.59 28.19
CA SER A 481 -15.19 0.73 26.82
C SER A 481 -15.14 -0.58 26.08
N PRO A 482 -16.02 -0.77 25.10
CA PRO A 482 -15.96 -1.90 24.21
C PRO A 482 -14.57 -2.07 23.59
N SER A 483 -14.16 -3.31 23.42
CA SER A 483 -12.94 -3.67 22.70
C SER A 483 -13.23 -4.73 21.64
N VAL A 484 -12.28 -4.92 20.71
CA VAL A 484 -12.36 -5.97 19.70
C VAL A 484 -11.10 -6.80 19.78
N MET A 485 -11.26 -8.12 19.78
CA MET A 485 -10.15 -9.07 19.70
C MET A 485 -10.06 -9.69 18.32
N CYS A 486 -8.83 -9.93 17.85
CA CYS A 486 -8.53 -10.80 16.71
C CYS A 486 -7.88 -12.07 17.26
N ILE A 487 -8.55 -13.21 17.09
CA ILE A 487 -8.09 -14.51 17.56
C ILE A 487 -7.68 -15.33 16.33
N ILE A 488 -6.46 -15.83 16.33
CA ILE A 488 -5.84 -16.56 15.21
C ILE A 488 -5.39 -17.93 15.66
N ASN A 489 -5.84 -18.97 14.98
CA ASN A 489 -5.38 -20.36 15.11
C ASN A 489 -4.53 -20.72 13.88
N ARG A 490 -3.21 -20.86 14.05
CA ARG A 490 -2.30 -21.28 12.97
C ARG A 490 -2.14 -22.81 12.88
N THR A 491 -2.71 -23.55 13.80
CA THR A 491 -2.53 -25.01 13.85
C THR A 491 -3.43 -25.74 12.85
N GLY A 492 -3.05 -26.99 12.55
CA GLY A 492 -3.89 -27.93 11.78
C GLY A 492 -5.01 -28.58 12.60
N ARG A 493 -5.31 -28.08 13.81
CA ARG A 493 -6.32 -28.62 14.73
C ARG A 493 -7.37 -27.57 15.07
N GLU A 494 -8.52 -28.00 15.52
CA GLU A 494 -9.53 -27.10 16.05
C GLU A 494 -9.05 -26.49 17.38
N MET A 495 -9.30 -25.19 17.59
CA MET A 495 -8.93 -24.45 18.78
C MET A 495 -10.19 -23.88 19.45
N THR A 496 -10.34 -24.15 20.74
CA THR A 496 -11.42 -23.55 21.55
C THR A 496 -10.83 -22.52 22.51
N VAL A 497 -11.41 -21.32 22.50
CA VAL A 497 -11.03 -20.20 23.35
C VAL A 497 -12.23 -19.85 24.25
N SER A 498 -12.04 -19.95 25.56
CA SER A 498 -13.03 -19.51 26.54
C SER A 498 -12.73 -18.08 26.95
N LEU A 499 -13.74 -17.22 26.88
CA LEU A 499 -13.67 -15.81 27.21
C LEU A 499 -14.66 -15.51 28.35
N PRO A 500 -14.29 -14.72 29.36
CA PRO A 500 -15.23 -14.25 30.36
C PRO A 500 -16.16 -13.18 29.77
N GLY A 501 -17.39 -13.11 30.25
CA GLY A 501 -18.35 -12.06 29.90
C GLY A 501 -19.08 -12.32 28.56
N LYS A 502 -19.69 -11.27 28.04
CA LYS A 502 -20.42 -11.31 26.77
C LYS A 502 -19.49 -10.98 25.61
N PHE A 503 -19.69 -11.66 24.50
CA PHE A 503 -18.97 -11.38 23.26
C PHE A 503 -19.86 -11.63 22.03
N ARG A 504 -19.45 -11.09 20.90
CA ARG A 504 -20.09 -11.28 19.60
C ARG A 504 -19.03 -11.52 18.52
N ILE A 505 -19.13 -12.59 17.77
CA ILE A 505 -18.30 -12.81 16.58
C ILE A 505 -18.74 -11.84 15.50
N ILE A 506 -17.84 -11.00 15.00
CA ILE A 506 -18.12 -9.97 13.98
C ILE A 506 -17.52 -10.29 12.61
N ALA A 507 -16.46 -11.14 12.56
CA ALA A 507 -15.86 -11.63 11.32
C ALA A 507 -15.18 -12.98 11.54
N GLY A 508 -15.09 -13.81 10.49
CA GLY A 508 -14.37 -15.08 10.47
C GLY A 508 -15.26 -16.32 10.61
N ASP A 509 -14.61 -17.49 10.69
CA ASP A 509 -15.26 -18.80 10.61
C ASP A 509 -15.46 -19.46 11.97
N ALA A 510 -15.40 -18.69 13.05
CA ALA A 510 -15.58 -19.20 14.41
C ALA A 510 -17.04 -19.53 14.72
N LYS A 511 -17.23 -20.48 15.64
CA LYS A 511 -18.55 -20.87 16.17
C LYS A 511 -18.59 -20.59 17.66
N GLU A 512 -19.69 -20.00 18.11
CA GLU A 512 -19.96 -19.82 19.53
C GLU A 512 -20.59 -21.09 20.11
N LYS A 513 -20.08 -21.55 21.26
CA LYS A 513 -20.62 -22.67 22.01
C LYS A 513 -20.43 -22.46 23.50
N ALA A 514 -21.52 -22.29 24.24
CA ALA A 514 -21.54 -22.24 25.71
C ALA A 514 -20.50 -21.29 26.35
N GLY A 515 -20.40 -20.06 25.85
CA GLY A 515 -19.45 -19.06 26.36
C GLY A 515 -18.01 -19.23 25.89
N SER A 516 -17.79 -20.09 24.90
CA SER A 516 -16.49 -20.30 24.23
C SER A 516 -16.61 -20.09 22.73
N ILE A 517 -15.49 -19.81 22.10
CA ILE A 517 -15.36 -19.65 20.65
C ILE A 517 -14.51 -20.80 20.12
N THR A 518 -15.01 -21.50 19.13
CA THR A 518 -14.29 -22.57 18.46
C THR A 518 -13.88 -22.12 17.07
N LEU A 519 -12.57 -22.13 16.78
CA LEU A 519 -11.97 -21.81 15.48
C LEU A 519 -11.52 -23.09 14.79
N PRO A 520 -11.77 -23.26 13.49
CA PRO A 520 -11.24 -24.38 12.74
C PRO A 520 -9.71 -24.35 12.64
N ALA A 521 -9.14 -25.44 12.13
CA ALA A 521 -7.73 -25.46 11.72
C ALA A 521 -7.43 -24.30 10.75
N CYS A 522 -6.31 -23.61 10.94
CA CYS A 522 -5.94 -22.42 10.17
C CYS A 522 -7.07 -21.38 10.10
N GLY A 523 -7.77 -21.16 11.21
CA GLY A 523 -8.93 -20.28 11.32
C GLY A 523 -8.67 -19.00 12.10
N GLY A 524 -9.43 -17.95 11.82
CA GLY A 524 -9.34 -16.69 12.53
C GLY A 524 -10.67 -15.97 12.65
N ALA A 525 -10.86 -15.24 13.76
CA ALA A 525 -12.09 -14.48 14.00
C ALA A 525 -11.83 -13.15 14.68
N TRP A 526 -12.71 -12.20 14.41
CA TRP A 526 -12.83 -10.96 15.18
C TRP A 526 -14.02 -11.05 16.12
N VAL A 527 -13.79 -10.64 17.36
CA VAL A 527 -14.74 -10.77 18.47
C VAL A 527 -14.89 -9.43 19.16
N SER A 528 -16.10 -8.89 19.15
CA SER A 528 -16.43 -7.66 19.88
C SER A 528 -16.79 -8.00 21.33
N LEU A 529 -16.23 -7.25 22.27
CA LEU A 529 -16.40 -7.35 23.72
C LEU A 529 -17.10 -6.08 24.23
N PRO A 530 -18.42 -6.09 24.38
CA PRO A 530 -19.18 -4.90 24.76
C PRO A 530 -18.93 -4.44 26.21
N ASP A 531 -18.57 -5.37 27.10
CA ASP A 531 -18.41 -5.12 28.54
C ASP A 531 -16.97 -4.65 28.92
N GLY A 532 -16.08 -4.48 27.90
CA GLY A 532 -14.72 -3.99 28.10
C GLY A 532 -13.64 -5.03 27.83
N ARG A 533 -12.41 -4.69 28.21
CA ARG A 533 -11.20 -5.47 27.93
C ARG A 533 -11.08 -6.71 28.84
N ILE A 534 -10.46 -7.75 28.31
CA ILE A 534 -10.15 -8.99 29.03
C ILE A 534 -8.64 -9.09 29.23
N ASN A 535 -8.18 -9.54 30.42
CA ASN A 535 -6.77 -9.80 30.65
C ASN A 535 -6.36 -11.16 30.05
N GLY A 536 -5.10 -11.30 29.66
CA GLY A 536 -4.57 -12.54 29.10
C GLY A 536 -4.74 -13.76 30.03
N ASP A 537 -4.63 -13.57 31.35
CA ASP A 537 -4.80 -14.61 32.36
C ASP A 537 -6.22 -15.17 32.43
N ASP A 538 -7.20 -14.41 31.95
CA ASP A 538 -8.62 -14.81 31.93
C ASP A 538 -8.99 -15.59 30.67
N ILE A 539 -8.07 -15.75 29.73
CA ILE A 539 -8.26 -16.45 28.46
C ILE A 539 -7.76 -17.89 28.58
N THR A 540 -8.64 -18.86 28.37
CA THR A 540 -8.25 -20.27 28.35
C THR A 540 -8.32 -20.81 26.94
N VAL A 541 -7.22 -21.45 26.48
CA VAL A 541 -7.10 -22.03 25.13
C VAL A 541 -6.90 -23.53 25.24
N SER A 542 -7.63 -24.28 24.41
CA SER A 542 -7.50 -25.74 24.28
C SER A 542 -7.54 -26.16 22.79
N PHE A 543 -6.90 -27.27 22.47
CA PHE A 543 -6.86 -27.84 21.13
C PHE A 543 -7.47 -29.24 21.12
N SER A 544 -8.27 -29.54 20.11
CA SER A 544 -8.88 -30.85 19.89
C SER A 544 -8.43 -31.51 18.59
#